data_effc616f5b72b73614b47cfbce50d3fb
#
_entry.id   effc616f5b72b73614b47cfbce50d3fb
#
_cell.length_a   1.000
_cell.length_b   1.000
_cell.length_c   1.000
_cell.angle_alpha   90.00
_cell.angle_beta   90.00
_cell.angle_gamma   90.00
#
_symmetry.space_group_name_H-M   'P 1'
#
loop_
_entity.id
_entity.type
_entity.pdbx_description
1 polymer ?
#
loop_
_entity_poly.entity_id
_entity_poly.type
_entity_poly.pdbx_seq_one_letter_code
_entity_poly.pdbx_strand_id
1 'polypeptide(L)'
;MVSYQTVARDVLKLEAEAVHAVAARIDESFDRAVEALFACRGRVVVTGMGKCGIIGRKISATLASTGTLSVFMHPADAIHGDLGMITDADVVLALSNSGETEEMIRLLPLIRKIGARLIAVTG
;
A
#
# COMPACT_ATOMS: atom_id res chain seq x y z
N MET A 1 -18.42 20.30 -30.62
CA MET A 1 -17.06 19.80 -30.35
C MET A 1 -16.80 19.88 -28.86
N VAL A 2 -16.32 18.82 -28.26
CA VAL A 2 -15.96 18.83 -26.83
C VAL A 2 -14.63 19.59 -26.63
N SER A 3 -14.64 20.55 -25.74
CA SER A 3 -13.42 21.30 -25.39
C SER A 3 -12.53 20.43 -24.47
N TYR A 4 -11.27 20.28 -24.84
CA TYR A 4 -10.30 19.57 -23.96
C TYR A 4 -10.17 20.22 -22.59
N GLN A 5 -10.30 21.53 -22.49
CA GLN A 5 -10.31 22.24 -21.20
C GLN A 5 -11.51 21.84 -20.36
N THR A 6 -12.67 21.65 -20.95
CA THR A 6 -13.88 21.19 -20.24
C THR A 6 -13.67 19.79 -19.69
N VAL A 7 -13.18 18.88 -20.53
CA VAL A 7 -12.87 17.50 -20.10
C VAL A 7 -11.86 17.50 -18.93
N ALA A 8 -10.79 18.29 -19.05
CA ALA A 8 -9.78 18.38 -17.98
C ALA A 8 -10.38 18.87 -16.66
N ARG A 9 -11.23 19.90 -16.70
CA ARG A 9 -11.91 20.42 -15.52
C ARG A 9 -12.86 19.39 -14.92
N ASP A 10 -13.58 18.65 -15.74
CA ASP A 10 -14.54 17.64 -15.27
C ASP A 10 -13.79 16.46 -14.59
N VAL A 11 -12.66 16.02 -15.16
CA VAL A 11 -11.80 15.01 -14.55
C VAL A 11 -11.30 15.47 -13.17
N LEU A 12 -10.76 16.69 -13.09
CA LEU A 12 -10.27 17.23 -11.83
C LEU A 12 -11.36 17.37 -10.77
N LYS A 13 -12.57 17.75 -11.16
CA LYS A 13 -13.72 17.79 -10.24
C LYS A 13 -14.07 16.40 -9.73
N LEU A 14 -14.14 15.42 -10.63
CA LEU A 14 -14.41 14.03 -10.27
C LEU A 14 -13.37 13.48 -9.31
N GLU A 15 -12.10 13.75 -9.57
CA GLU A 15 -11.00 13.34 -8.66
C GLU A 15 -11.11 14.03 -7.29
N ALA A 16 -11.43 15.33 -7.25
CA ALA A 16 -11.63 16.06 -6.00
C ALA A 16 -12.80 15.49 -5.18
N GLU A 17 -13.91 15.15 -5.84
CA GLU A 17 -15.06 14.50 -5.20
C GLU A 17 -14.68 13.12 -4.65
N ALA A 18 -13.89 12.34 -5.38
CA ALA A 18 -13.40 11.03 -4.94
C ALA A 18 -12.52 11.14 -3.69
N VAL A 19 -11.60 12.11 -3.67
CA VAL A 19 -10.75 12.38 -2.49
C VAL A 19 -11.61 12.80 -1.28
N HIS A 20 -12.59 13.66 -1.50
CA HIS A 20 -13.51 14.08 -0.44
C HIS A 20 -14.33 12.91 0.12
N ALA A 21 -14.79 12.00 -0.74
CA ALA A 21 -15.51 10.80 -0.33
C ALA A 21 -14.63 9.85 0.50
N VAL A 22 -13.35 9.73 0.17
CA VAL A 22 -12.39 8.96 0.97
C VAL A 22 -12.22 9.57 2.36
N ALA A 23 -12.09 10.89 2.44
CA ALA A 23 -11.97 11.59 3.73
C ALA A 23 -13.12 11.28 4.68
N ALA A 24 -14.34 11.18 4.16
CA ALA A 24 -15.53 10.83 4.95
C ALA A 24 -15.55 9.38 5.46
N ARG A 25 -14.70 8.51 4.90
CA ARG A 25 -14.58 7.09 5.30
C ARG A 25 -13.39 6.79 6.20
N ILE A 26 -12.56 7.78 6.49
CA ILE A 26 -11.44 7.62 7.43
C ILE A 26 -12.01 7.37 8.82
N ASP A 27 -11.56 6.29 9.44
CA ASP A 27 -12.03 5.82 10.74
C ASP A 27 -10.85 5.32 11.61
N GLU A 28 -11.17 4.67 12.72
CA GLU A 28 -10.18 4.12 13.65
C GLU A 28 -9.22 3.11 13.02
N SER A 29 -9.58 2.49 11.90
CA SER A 29 -8.66 1.57 11.20
C SER A 29 -7.45 2.31 10.64
N PHE A 30 -7.65 3.57 10.23
CA PHE A 30 -6.56 4.44 9.81
C PHE A 30 -5.61 4.75 10.97
N ASP A 31 -6.15 5.10 12.14
CA ASP A 31 -5.33 5.35 13.33
C ASP A 31 -4.49 4.14 13.71
N ARG A 32 -5.11 2.95 13.74
CA ARG A 32 -4.38 1.69 14.01
C ARG A 32 -3.27 1.42 12.99
N ALA A 33 -3.50 1.73 11.72
CA ALA A 33 -2.50 1.57 10.66
C ALA A 33 -1.32 2.52 10.89
N VAL A 34 -1.59 3.78 11.19
CA VAL A 34 -0.55 4.78 11.49
C VAL A 34 0.25 4.39 12.72
N GLU A 35 -0.40 3.97 13.80
CA GLU A 35 0.26 3.49 15.00
C GLU A 35 1.16 2.28 14.75
N ALA A 36 0.70 1.34 13.92
CA ALA A 36 1.51 0.17 13.55
C ALA A 36 2.76 0.56 12.77
N LEU A 37 2.65 1.51 11.85
CA LEU A 37 3.79 2.04 11.09
C LEU A 37 4.76 2.79 12.01
N PHE A 38 4.24 3.62 12.89
CA PHE A 38 5.06 4.41 13.83
C PHE A 38 5.79 3.53 14.83
N ALA A 39 5.18 2.47 15.32
CA ALA A 39 5.76 1.52 16.27
C ALA A 39 6.64 0.44 15.61
N CYS A 40 6.78 0.44 14.29
CA CYS A 40 7.57 -0.55 13.57
C CYS A 40 9.03 -0.53 14.00
N ARG A 41 9.55 -1.66 14.46
CA ARG A 41 10.95 -1.81 14.88
C ARG A 41 11.88 -2.19 13.73
N GLY A 42 11.35 -2.84 12.72
CA GLY A 42 12.07 -3.23 11.52
C GLY A 42 11.84 -2.24 10.38
N ARG A 43 11.49 -2.78 9.23
CA ARG A 43 11.20 -1.99 8.02
C ARG A 43 9.72 -2.01 7.70
N VAL A 44 9.26 -0.96 7.05
CA VAL A 44 7.98 -0.98 6.36
C VAL A 44 8.21 -1.56 4.96
N VAL A 45 7.70 -2.75 4.73
CA VAL A 45 7.79 -3.45 3.45
C VAL A 45 6.51 -3.16 2.67
N VAL A 46 6.62 -2.38 1.61
CA VAL A 46 5.47 -2.04 0.75
C VAL A 46 5.41 -3.01 -0.41
N THR A 47 4.23 -3.53 -0.71
CA THR A 47 4.04 -4.49 -1.81
C THR A 47 2.74 -4.23 -2.54
N GLY A 48 2.71 -4.57 -3.82
CA GLY A 48 1.54 -4.43 -4.68
C GLY A 48 1.87 -4.79 -6.13
N MET A 49 0.86 -5.20 -6.87
CA MET A 49 0.96 -5.56 -8.28
C MET A 49 0.58 -4.39 -9.20
N GLY A 50 1.17 -4.36 -10.39
CA GLY A 50 0.78 -3.43 -11.45
C GLY A 50 0.87 -1.97 -11.00
N LYS A 51 -0.19 -1.20 -11.20
CA LYS A 51 -0.27 0.22 -10.80
C LYS A 51 -0.17 0.40 -9.29
N CYS A 52 -0.74 -0.50 -8.50
CA CYS A 52 -0.56 -0.51 -7.05
C CYS A 52 0.92 -0.66 -6.66
N GLY A 53 1.67 -1.45 -7.39
CA GLY A 53 3.11 -1.58 -7.20
C GLY A 53 3.87 -0.29 -7.48
N ILE A 54 3.50 0.45 -8.52
CA ILE A 54 4.10 1.74 -8.87
C ILE A 54 3.82 2.77 -7.77
N ILE A 55 2.58 2.84 -7.30
CA ILE A 55 2.18 3.70 -6.17
C ILE A 55 2.90 3.27 -4.90
N GLY A 56 3.01 1.97 -4.65
CA GLY A 56 3.72 1.40 -3.52
C GLY A 56 5.21 1.79 -3.49
N ARG A 57 5.88 1.76 -4.63
CA ARG A 57 7.27 2.24 -4.77
C ARG A 57 7.39 3.71 -4.40
N LYS A 58 6.44 4.54 -4.83
CA LYS A 58 6.40 5.97 -4.46
C LYS A 58 6.22 6.15 -2.95
N ILE A 59 5.30 5.42 -2.35
CA ILE A 59 5.07 5.45 -0.89
C ILE A 59 6.32 5.04 -0.14
N SER A 60 6.96 3.93 -0.52
CA SER A 60 8.18 3.45 0.10
C SER A 60 9.32 4.46 0.01
N ALA A 61 9.51 5.06 -1.15
CA ALA A 61 10.52 6.11 -1.34
C ALA A 61 10.25 7.35 -0.47
N THR A 62 8.98 7.75 -0.33
CA THR A 62 8.59 8.86 0.53
C THR A 62 8.83 8.54 2.00
N LEU A 63 8.46 7.35 2.47
CA LEU A 63 8.74 6.90 3.83
C LEU A 63 10.24 6.93 4.13
N ALA A 64 11.05 6.36 3.25
CA ALA A 64 12.51 6.34 3.40
C ALA A 64 13.10 7.77 3.46
N SER A 65 12.65 8.67 2.60
CA SER A 65 13.15 10.06 2.57
C SER A 65 12.71 10.89 3.77
N THR A 66 11.69 10.48 4.48
CA THR A 66 11.15 11.17 5.66
C THR A 66 11.51 10.48 6.99
N GLY A 67 12.45 9.54 6.98
CA GLY A 67 13.03 8.95 8.18
C GLY A 67 12.42 7.61 8.60
N THR A 68 11.50 7.02 7.83
CA THR A 68 10.98 5.68 8.07
C THR A 68 11.68 4.69 7.16
N LEU A 69 12.37 3.71 7.74
CA LEU A 69 13.05 2.67 6.97
C LEU A 69 12.03 1.85 6.18
N SER A 70 12.10 1.90 4.86
CA SER A 70 11.15 1.26 3.97
C SER A 70 11.81 0.68 2.73
N VAL A 71 11.27 -0.44 2.27
CA VAL A 71 11.65 -1.09 1.01
C VAL A 71 10.38 -1.52 0.28
N PHE A 72 10.47 -1.59 -1.05
CA PHE A 72 9.42 -2.19 -1.87
C PHE A 72 9.79 -3.64 -2.20
N MET A 73 8.81 -4.52 -2.11
CA MET A 73 8.93 -5.93 -2.48
C MET A 73 7.84 -6.29 -3.48
N HIS A 74 8.23 -6.68 -4.69
CA HIS A 74 7.26 -7.14 -5.68
C HIS A 74 6.67 -8.48 -5.24
N PRO A 75 5.34 -8.69 -5.30
CA PRO A 75 4.71 -9.92 -4.82
C PRO A 75 5.22 -11.19 -5.51
N ALA A 76 5.51 -11.13 -6.81
CA ALA A 76 6.07 -12.26 -7.53
C ALA A 76 7.48 -12.64 -7.03
N ASP A 77 8.34 -11.65 -6.77
CA ASP A 77 9.68 -11.87 -6.21
C ASP A 77 9.59 -12.45 -4.79
N ALA A 78 8.62 -11.99 -4.01
CA ALA A 78 8.36 -12.51 -2.67
C ALA A 78 8.06 -14.01 -2.68
N ILE A 79 7.19 -14.45 -3.58
CA ILE A 79 6.83 -15.87 -3.74
C ILE A 79 8.05 -16.72 -4.17
N HIS A 80 8.95 -16.14 -4.95
CA HIS A 80 10.15 -16.83 -5.47
C HIS A 80 11.40 -16.68 -4.59
N GLY A 81 11.28 -16.16 -3.37
CA GLY A 81 12.40 -16.16 -2.42
C GLY A 81 12.56 -14.88 -1.59
N ASP A 82 12.18 -13.71 -2.10
CA ASP A 82 12.40 -12.44 -1.40
C ASP A 82 11.59 -12.34 -0.09
N LEU A 83 10.59 -13.20 0.10
CA LEU A 83 9.86 -13.31 1.35
C LEU A 83 10.78 -13.61 2.54
N GLY A 84 11.92 -14.24 2.31
CA GLY A 84 12.93 -14.52 3.32
C GLY A 84 13.58 -13.27 3.94
N MET A 85 13.43 -12.10 3.31
CA MET A 85 13.92 -10.83 3.86
C MET A 85 12.97 -10.20 4.89
N ILE A 86 11.75 -10.69 5.02
CA ILE A 86 10.77 -10.19 5.98
C ILE A 86 10.98 -10.88 7.34
N THR A 87 10.91 -10.10 8.41
CA THR A 87 10.99 -10.57 9.79
C THR A 87 9.73 -10.20 10.57
N ASP A 88 9.57 -10.75 11.75
CA ASP A 88 8.48 -10.42 12.68
C ASP A 88 8.54 -8.98 13.23
N ALA A 89 9.68 -8.31 13.07
CA ALA A 89 9.86 -6.91 13.42
C ALA A 89 9.35 -5.95 12.33
N ASP A 90 9.08 -6.45 11.13
CA ASP A 90 8.64 -5.67 9.99
C ASP A 90 7.12 -5.45 10.00
N VAL A 91 6.70 -4.40 9.32
CA VAL A 91 5.29 -4.15 8.96
C VAL A 91 5.16 -4.24 7.46
N VAL A 92 4.23 -5.02 6.97
CA VAL A 92 3.93 -5.14 5.53
C VAL A 92 2.73 -4.26 5.20
N LEU A 93 2.91 -3.33 4.28
CA LEU A 93 1.86 -2.50 3.70
C LEU A 93 1.52 -3.03 2.32
N ALA A 94 0.38 -3.68 2.20
CA ALA A 94 -0.09 -4.32 0.97
C ALA A 94 -1.15 -3.47 0.28
N LEU A 95 -0.90 -3.14 -0.99
CA LEU A 95 -1.79 -2.33 -1.81
C LEU A 95 -2.46 -3.20 -2.87
N SER A 96 -3.79 -3.24 -2.88
CA SER A 96 -4.56 -3.99 -3.86
C SER A 96 -5.92 -3.32 -4.06
N ASN A 97 -6.23 -2.88 -5.27
CA ASN A 97 -7.51 -2.25 -5.55
C ASN A 97 -8.69 -3.19 -5.31
N SER A 98 -8.61 -4.43 -5.79
CA SER A 98 -9.65 -5.45 -5.58
C SER A 98 -9.60 -6.09 -4.20
N GLY A 99 -8.43 -6.13 -3.56
CA GLY A 99 -8.17 -6.97 -2.39
C GLY A 99 -8.08 -8.47 -2.69
N GLU A 100 -8.21 -8.86 -3.96
CA GLU A 100 -8.33 -10.25 -4.42
C GLU A 100 -7.28 -10.65 -5.47
N THR A 101 -6.21 -9.85 -5.62
CA THR A 101 -5.10 -10.18 -6.51
C THR A 101 -4.49 -11.52 -6.09
N GLU A 102 -4.38 -12.47 -7.01
CA GLU A 102 -3.97 -13.85 -6.73
C GLU A 102 -2.62 -13.91 -6.00
N GLU A 103 -1.63 -13.19 -6.48
CA GLU A 103 -0.29 -13.14 -5.88
C GLU A 103 -0.34 -12.60 -4.45
N MET A 104 -1.17 -11.59 -4.20
CA MET A 104 -1.35 -11.02 -2.86
C MET A 104 -2.01 -12.02 -1.91
N ILE A 105 -3.06 -12.71 -2.36
CA ILE A 105 -3.76 -13.74 -1.59
C ILE A 105 -2.80 -14.87 -1.20
N ARG A 106 -1.91 -15.25 -2.10
CA ARG A 106 -0.88 -16.28 -1.82
C ARG A 106 0.15 -15.83 -0.79
N LEU A 107 0.46 -14.53 -0.75
CA LEU A 107 1.43 -13.98 0.21
C LEU A 107 0.90 -13.87 1.63
N LEU A 108 -0.38 -13.55 1.81
CA LEU A 108 -0.95 -13.22 3.12
C LEU A 108 -0.72 -14.30 4.18
N PRO A 109 -0.98 -15.59 3.92
CA PRO A 109 -0.72 -16.66 4.89
C PRO A 109 0.75 -16.78 5.26
N LEU A 110 1.64 -16.56 4.29
CA LEU A 110 3.10 -16.63 4.49
C LEU A 110 3.60 -15.48 5.37
N ILE A 111 3.10 -14.27 5.15
CA ILE A 111 3.40 -13.10 5.97
C ILE A 111 2.92 -13.32 7.42
N ARG A 112 1.72 -13.85 7.59
CA ARG A 112 1.18 -14.18 8.92
C ARG A 112 2.02 -15.21 9.64
N LYS A 113 2.50 -16.23 8.93
CA LYS A 113 3.37 -17.27 9.49
C LYS A 113 4.72 -16.71 9.97
N ILE A 114 5.25 -15.70 9.29
CA ILE A 114 6.47 -14.99 9.71
C ILE A 114 6.22 -14.19 10.99
N GLY A 115 4.99 -13.73 11.22
CA GLY A 115 4.62 -12.92 12.36
C GLY A 115 4.75 -11.41 12.13
N ALA A 116 5.00 -10.97 10.90
CA ALA A 116 4.98 -9.56 10.54
C ALA A 116 3.55 -9.01 10.60
N ARG A 117 3.39 -7.77 11.04
CA ARG A 117 2.12 -7.07 10.97
C ARG A 117 1.75 -6.77 9.54
N LEU A 118 0.48 -6.90 9.21
CA LEU A 118 -0.05 -6.63 7.89
C LEU A 118 -1.06 -5.50 7.94
N ILE A 119 -0.86 -4.50 7.08
CA ILE A 119 -1.81 -3.44 6.78
C ILE A 119 -2.21 -3.60 5.31
N ALA A 120 -3.51 -3.70 5.05
CA ALA A 120 -4.05 -3.77 3.70
C ALA A 120 -4.73 -2.45 3.33
N VAL A 121 -4.37 -1.91 2.17
CA VAL A 121 -5.04 -0.76 1.54
C VAL A 121 -5.76 -1.28 0.31
N THR A 122 -7.10 -1.24 0.34
CA THR A 122 -7.96 -1.79 -0.71
C THR A 122 -9.00 -0.76 -1.16
N GLY A 123 -9.50 -0.97 -2.37
CA GLY A 123 -10.59 -0.15 -2.90
C GLY A 123 -11.96 -0.46 -2.33
#